data_119a9ca0ee568d4a90f9d53916f66e52
#
_entry.id   119a9ca0ee568d4a90f9d53916f66e52
#
_cell.length_a   1.000
_cell.length_b   1.000
_cell.length_c   1.000
_cell.angle_alpha   90.00
_cell.angle_beta   90.00
_cell.angle_gamma   90.00
#
_symmetry.space_group_name_H-M   'P 1'
#
loop_
_entity.id
_entity.type
_entity.pdbx_description
1 polymer ?
#
loop_
_entity_poly.entity_id
_entity_poly.type
_entity_poly.pdbx_seq_one_letter_code
_entity_poly.pdbx_strand_id
1 'polypeptide(L)'
;MDGNKIFHVLERNLKQYDEIELILLKGHLIIEQLLNESLSIHFKDEKDLDRLNLMFAKKLDLLISLEGPEPFGGLVGVKNLKELNRIRNKLAHNLEFKGYHSDLKK
;
A
#
# COMPACT_ATOMS: atom_id res chain seq x y z
N MET A 1 6.49 -7.38 -8.10
CA MET A 1 5.45 -6.93 -9.03
C MET A 1 5.54 -5.44 -9.23
N ASP A 2 5.46 -5.02 -10.45
CA ASP A 2 5.54 -3.61 -10.77
C ASP A 2 4.26 -2.89 -10.30
N GLY A 3 4.41 -1.83 -9.51
CA GLY A 3 3.30 -1.02 -9.05
C GLY A 3 2.49 -0.40 -10.20
N ASN A 4 3.16 -0.08 -11.31
CA ASN A 4 2.50 0.45 -12.49
C ASN A 4 1.54 -0.56 -13.11
N LYS A 5 1.92 -1.85 -13.12
CA LYS A 5 1.06 -2.89 -13.66
C LYS A 5 -0.22 -3.05 -12.84
N ILE A 6 -0.09 -3.07 -11.52
CA ILE A 6 -1.26 -3.10 -10.63
C ILE A 6 -2.14 -1.89 -10.88
N PHE A 7 -1.53 -0.72 -10.99
CA PHE A 7 -2.26 0.52 -11.21
C PHE A 7 -3.02 0.51 -12.53
N HIS A 8 -2.42 0.01 -13.61
CA HIS A 8 -3.09 -0.08 -14.91
C HIS A 8 -4.28 -1.04 -14.89
N VAL A 9 -4.15 -2.18 -14.20
CA VAL A 9 -5.26 -3.11 -14.03
C VAL A 9 -6.40 -2.45 -13.26
N LEU A 10 -6.08 -1.78 -12.16
CA LEU A 10 -7.06 -1.05 -11.38
C LEU A 10 -7.72 0.06 -12.19
N GLU A 11 -6.94 0.83 -12.94
CA GLU A 11 -7.43 1.94 -13.75
C GLU A 11 -8.44 1.48 -14.80
N ARG A 12 -8.19 0.36 -15.47
CA ARG A 12 -9.12 -0.20 -16.44
C ARG A 12 -10.45 -0.61 -15.84
N ASN A 13 -10.43 -1.05 -14.59
CA ASN A 13 -11.61 -1.56 -13.91
C ASN A 13 -12.28 -0.54 -13.01
N LEU A 14 -11.68 0.65 -12.85
CA LEU A 14 -12.08 1.63 -11.85
C LEU A 14 -12.83 2.83 -12.40
N LYS A 15 -13.42 2.75 -13.58
CA LYS A 15 -14.29 3.82 -14.07
C LYS A 15 -15.47 4.10 -13.14
N GLN A 16 -15.73 3.17 -12.22
CA GLN A 16 -16.80 3.28 -11.24
C GLN A 16 -16.38 3.99 -9.96
N TYR A 17 -15.08 4.18 -9.77
CA TYR A 17 -14.57 4.90 -8.61
C TYR A 17 -14.51 6.37 -8.91
N ASP A 18 -14.86 7.19 -7.93
CA ASP A 18 -14.72 8.62 -8.06
C ASP A 18 -13.23 9.01 -7.98
N GLU A 19 -12.99 10.27 -8.26
CA GLU A 19 -11.64 10.82 -8.29
C GLU A 19 -10.94 10.70 -6.93
N ILE A 20 -11.68 10.86 -5.84
CA ILE A 20 -11.16 10.78 -4.48
C ILE A 20 -10.68 9.36 -4.19
N GLU A 21 -11.46 8.35 -4.60
CA GLU A 21 -11.10 6.96 -4.40
C GLU A 21 -9.82 6.59 -5.17
N LEU A 22 -9.70 7.09 -6.42
CA LEU A 22 -8.49 6.89 -7.22
C LEU A 22 -7.27 7.55 -6.58
N ILE A 23 -7.42 8.74 -6.01
CA ILE A 23 -6.36 9.44 -5.31
C ILE A 23 -5.91 8.63 -4.10
N LEU A 24 -6.84 8.06 -3.35
CA LEU A 24 -6.53 7.21 -2.20
C LEU A 24 -5.73 5.97 -2.61
N LEU A 25 -6.14 5.31 -3.69
CA LEU A 25 -5.44 4.13 -4.19
C LEU A 25 -4.04 4.47 -4.68
N LYS A 26 -3.88 5.56 -5.42
CA LYS A 26 -2.57 6.05 -5.88
C LYS A 26 -1.69 6.42 -4.71
N GLY A 27 -2.23 7.15 -3.75
CA GLY A 27 -1.50 7.57 -2.56
C GLY A 27 -0.99 6.38 -1.76
N HIS A 28 -1.82 5.37 -1.60
CA HIS A 28 -1.44 4.14 -0.90
C HIS A 28 -0.28 3.44 -1.61
N LEU A 29 -0.33 3.32 -2.93
CA LEU A 29 0.74 2.69 -3.71
C LEU A 29 2.06 3.45 -3.57
N ILE A 30 2.01 4.77 -3.63
CA ILE A 30 3.20 5.61 -3.49
C ILE A 30 3.81 5.45 -2.09
N ILE A 31 2.98 5.47 -1.06
CA ILE A 31 3.44 5.32 0.32
C ILE A 31 4.04 3.93 0.54
N GLU A 32 3.42 2.88 0.00
CA GLU A 32 3.97 1.54 0.11
C GLU A 32 5.33 1.42 -0.57
N GLN A 33 5.50 2.06 -1.72
CA GLN A 33 6.79 2.11 -2.39
C GLN A 33 7.84 2.82 -1.54
N LEU A 34 7.48 3.94 -0.93
CA LEU A 34 8.37 4.66 -0.03
C LEU A 34 8.74 3.82 1.20
N LEU A 35 7.80 3.07 1.75
CA LEU A 35 8.07 2.15 2.84
C LEU A 35 9.08 1.08 2.42
N ASN A 36 8.91 0.51 1.24
CA ASN A 36 9.84 -0.49 0.71
C ASN A 36 11.24 0.08 0.54
N GLU A 37 11.36 1.28 -0.02
CA GLU A 37 12.65 1.95 -0.20
C GLU A 37 13.33 2.23 1.13
N SER A 38 12.56 2.73 2.10
CA SER A 38 13.09 3.03 3.44
C SER A 38 13.52 1.78 4.18
N LEU A 39 12.75 0.69 4.06
CA LEU A 39 13.10 -0.58 4.69
C LEU A 39 14.30 -1.23 4.04
N SER A 40 14.46 -1.12 2.72
CA SER A 40 15.55 -1.77 1.99
C SER A 40 16.93 -1.32 2.48
N ILE A 41 17.04 -0.12 3.03
CA ILE A 41 18.29 0.40 3.59
C ILE A 41 18.76 -0.45 4.77
N HIS A 42 17.84 -1.05 5.51
CA HIS A 42 18.12 -1.85 6.69
C HIS A 42 18.44 -3.32 6.39
N PHE A 43 18.34 -3.73 5.13
CA PHE A 43 18.59 -5.11 4.71
C PHE A 43 19.85 -5.14 3.84
N LYS A 44 20.62 -6.21 3.97
CA LYS A 44 21.83 -6.41 3.15
C LYS A 44 21.49 -6.69 1.69
N ASP A 45 20.36 -7.36 1.47
CA ASP A 45 19.87 -7.72 0.15
C ASP A 45 18.39 -7.38 0.08
N GLU A 46 17.97 -6.70 -0.99
CA GLU A 46 16.57 -6.36 -1.20
C GLU A 46 15.67 -7.58 -1.22
N LYS A 47 16.21 -8.73 -1.64
CA LYS A 47 15.48 -10.01 -1.65
C LYS A 47 15.08 -10.45 -0.26
N ASP A 48 15.80 -10.05 0.77
CA ASP A 48 15.48 -10.42 2.15
C ASP A 48 14.17 -9.76 2.59
N LEU A 49 13.94 -8.51 2.18
CA LEU A 49 12.68 -7.83 2.45
C LEU A 49 11.53 -8.51 1.71
N ASP A 50 11.73 -8.85 0.44
CA ASP A 50 10.70 -9.53 -0.37
C ASP A 50 10.33 -10.89 0.22
N ARG A 51 11.30 -11.64 0.73
CA ARG A 51 11.08 -12.94 1.34
C ARG A 51 10.20 -12.87 2.59
N LEU A 52 10.23 -11.78 3.33
CA LEU A 52 9.38 -11.60 4.51
C LEU A 52 7.91 -11.46 4.12
N ASN A 53 7.64 -11.06 2.89
CA ASN A 53 6.29 -10.91 2.36
C ASN A 53 5.38 -10.10 3.27
N LEU A 54 5.87 -8.97 3.71
CA LEU A 54 5.15 -8.11 4.66
C LEU A 54 4.06 -7.31 3.95
N MET A 55 2.92 -7.18 4.62
CA MET A 55 1.87 -6.27 4.20
C MET A 55 2.14 -4.86 4.71
N PHE A 56 1.42 -3.89 4.17
CA PHE A 56 1.60 -2.47 4.48
C PHE A 56 1.71 -2.18 5.97
N ALA A 57 0.75 -2.67 6.77
CA ALA A 57 0.73 -2.42 8.21
C ALA A 57 1.99 -2.94 8.91
N LYS A 58 2.46 -4.11 8.50
CA LYS A 58 3.67 -4.72 9.07
C LYS A 58 4.93 -3.99 8.63
N LYS A 59 4.99 -3.53 7.39
CA LYS A 59 6.10 -2.70 6.90
C LYS A 59 6.19 -1.40 7.71
N LEU A 60 5.05 -0.78 7.96
CA LEU A 60 4.98 0.44 8.76
C LEU A 60 5.45 0.17 10.19
N ASP A 61 4.94 -0.88 10.82
CA ASP A 61 5.32 -1.25 12.19
C ASP A 61 6.82 -1.55 12.29
N LEU A 62 7.36 -2.27 11.32
CA LEU A 62 8.79 -2.60 11.29
C LEU A 62 9.64 -1.33 11.16
N LEU A 63 9.27 -0.43 10.27
CA LEU A 63 10.02 0.79 10.05
C LEU A 63 9.97 1.70 11.29
N ILE A 64 8.82 1.77 11.97
CA ILE A 64 8.68 2.51 13.22
C ILE A 64 9.60 1.91 14.30
N SER A 65 9.71 0.60 14.36
CA SER A 65 10.60 -0.08 15.30
C SER A 65 12.06 0.24 15.04
N LEU A 66 12.43 0.47 13.77
CA LEU A 66 13.81 0.76 13.39
C LEU A 66 14.15 2.25 13.49
N GLU A 67 13.24 3.13 13.12
CA GLU A 67 13.52 4.57 12.98
C GLU A 67 12.65 5.47 13.85
N GLY A 68 11.65 4.92 14.54
CA GLY A 68 10.69 5.71 15.30
C GLY A 68 9.59 6.29 14.44
N PRO A 69 8.60 6.94 15.06
CA PRO A 69 7.46 7.52 14.33
C PRO A 69 7.72 8.89 13.71
N GLU A 70 8.83 9.54 14.05
CA GLU A 70 9.14 10.91 13.62
C GLU A 70 9.15 11.10 12.11
N PRO A 71 9.74 10.17 11.30
CA PRO A 71 9.73 10.33 9.84
C PRO A 71 8.33 10.39 9.21
N PHE A 72 7.33 9.92 9.94
CA PHE A 72 5.93 9.90 9.47
C PHE A 72 5.10 11.04 10.05
N GLY A 73 5.73 12.00 10.70
CA GLY A 73 5.01 13.08 11.38
C GLY A 73 4.56 12.74 12.79
N GLY A 74 5.28 11.81 13.45
CA GLY A 74 4.96 11.37 14.80
C GLY A 74 3.80 10.38 14.84
N LEU A 75 3.23 10.20 16.02
CA LEU A 75 2.14 9.25 16.24
C LEU A 75 0.88 9.58 15.43
N VAL A 76 0.60 10.87 15.22
CA VAL A 76 -0.56 11.29 14.43
C VAL A 76 -0.40 10.87 12.98
N GLY A 77 0.80 11.07 12.41
CA GLY A 77 1.09 10.64 11.05
C GLY A 77 0.98 9.14 10.88
N VAL A 78 1.50 8.37 11.84
CA VAL A 78 1.38 6.91 11.84
C VAL A 78 -0.08 6.48 11.86
N LYS A 79 -0.89 7.11 12.71
CA LYS A 79 -2.32 6.81 12.79
C LYS A 79 -3.02 7.09 11.47
N ASN A 80 -2.67 8.19 10.81
CA ASN A 80 -3.24 8.54 9.51
C ASN A 80 -2.86 7.53 8.43
N LEU A 81 -1.64 7.03 8.43
CA LEU A 81 -1.20 6.00 7.48
C LEU A 81 -1.93 4.68 7.70
N LYS A 82 -2.14 4.30 8.95
CA LYS A 82 -2.92 3.09 9.28
C LYS A 82 -4.36 3.24 8.82
N GLU A 83 -4.94 4.43 8.97
CA GLU A 83 -6.30 4.71 8.49
C GLU A 83 -6.39 4.66 6.98
N LEU A 84 -5.39 5.21 6.28
CA LEU A 84 -5.31 5.13 4.82
C LEU A 84 -5.31 3.67 4.36
N ASN A 85 -4.51 2.83 5.02
CA ASN A 85 -4.44 1.41 4.71
C ASN A 85 -5.79 0.72 4.93
N ARG A 86 -6.49 1.06 6.00
CA ARG A 86 -7.80 0.52 6.32
C ARG A 86 -8.81 0.87 5.22
N ILE A 87 -8.82 2.11 4.78
CA ILE A 87 -9.72 2.58 3.73
C ILE A 87 -9.40 1.89 2.42
N ARG A 88 -8.12 1.77 2.08
CA ARG A 88 -7.69 1.09 0.85
C ARG A 88 -8.14 -0.37 0.86
N ASN A 89 -8.02 -1.06 1.98
CA ASN A 89 -8.44 -2.46 2.08
C ASN A 89 -9.95 -2.59 1.91
N LYS A 90 -10.72 -1.63 2.43
CA LYS A 90 -12.17 -1.58 2.23
C LYS A 90 -12.53 -1.41 0.76
N LEU A 91 -11.84 -0.52 0.06
CA LEU A 91 -12.07 -0.29 -1.36
C LEU A 91 -11.76 -1.55 -2.18
N ALA A 92 -10.64 -2.21 -1.89
CA ALA A 92 -10.27 -3.44 -2.57
C ALA A 92 -11.29 -4.55 -2.33
N HIS A 93 -11.79 -4.64 -1.11
CA HIS A 93 -12.81 -5.62 -0.75
C HIS A 93 -14.13 -5.36 -1.48
N ASN A 94 -14.56 -4.11 -1.56
CA ASN A 94 -15.75 -3.72 -2.32
C ASN A 94 -15.61 -4.03 -3.80
N LEU A 95 -14.41 -3.90 -4.33
CA LEU A 95 -14.11 -4.23 -5.71
C LEU A 95 -14.39 -5.71 -6.00
N GLU A 96 -13.97 -6.58 -5.09
CA GLU A 96 -14.23 -8.02 -5.21
C GLU A 96 -15.72 -8.32 -5.20
N PHE A 97 -16.49 -7.69 -4.32
CA PHE A 97 -17.94 -7.88 -4.23
C PHE A 97 -18.69 -7.38 -5.45
N LYS A 98 -18.15 -6.40 -6.17
CA LYS A 98 -18.79 -5.86 -7.37
C LYS A 98 -18.50 -6.65 -8.64
N GLY A 99 -17.85 -7.80 -8.54
CA GLY A 99 -17.64 -8.67 -9.69
C GLY A 99 -16.31 -8.44 -10.44
N TYR A 100 -15.46 -7.57 -9.96
CA TYR A 100 -14.15 -7.35 -10.58
C TYR A 100 -13.14 -8.41 -10.23
N HIS A 101 -13.51 -9.27 -9.33
CA HIS A 101 -12.68 -10.35 -8.83
C HIS A 101 -12.12 -11.25 -9.92
N SER A 102 -12.93 -11.62 -10.90
CA SER A 102 -12.50 -12.47 -12.00
C SER A 102 -11.45 -11.79 -12.88
N ASP A 103 -11.58 -10.49 -13.09
CA ASP A 103 -10.65 -9.71 -13.91
C ASP A 103 -9.31 -9.52 -13.19
N LEU A 104 -9.33 -9.32 -11.89
CA LEU A 104 -8.14 -9.13 -11.10
C LEU A 104 -7.35 -10.42 -10.88
N LYS A 105 -8.00 -11.56 -10.95
CA LYS A 105 -7.36 -12.87 -10.82
C LYS A 105 -6.67 -13.35 -12.09
N LYS A 106 -7.01 -12.78 -13.19
CA LYS A 106 -6.35 -13.11 -14.46
C LYS A 106 -5.04 -12.36 -14.58
#